data_6bc7f352a6821651af8636581f189d02
#
_entry.id   6bc7f352a6821651af8636581f189d02
#
_cell.length_a   1.000
_cell.length_b   1.000
_cell.length_c   1.000
_cell.angle_alpha   90.00
_cell.angle_beta   90.00
_cell.angle_gamma   90.00
#
_symmetry.space_group_name_H-M   'P 1'
#
loop_
_entity.id
_entity.type
_entity.pdbx_description
1 polymer ?
#
loop_
_entity_poly.entity_id
_entity_poly.type
_entity_poly.pdbx_seq_one_letter_code
_entity_poly.pdbx_strand_id
1 'polypeptide(L)'
;MVSTWSGMMTEVPARIVAIGRTASDRALLRRALGELDARHRLSSKIAAEPNLASIMTEFVTRLTDAFGSLSAIRGQAVLDIACGSSSSRSPVTGRQTSEFESWMCRLLVELGAHPVGIDIGDLAGEAFEHHRVDLGVPGALDFLASGSFDAIHESRLFGSPEFRAAHGSATERIRREIRRQERRLLRPGGVLIHSDGQPHG
;
A
#
# COMPACT_ATOMS: atom_id res chain seq x y z
N MET A 1 17.99 -8.65 -36.64
CA MET A 1 17.79 -9.50 -35.45
C MET A 1 17.15 -8.62 -34.37
N VAL A 2 15.83 -8.55 -34.32
CA VAL A 2 15.07 -7.82 -33.29
C VAL A 2 14.74 -8.83 -32.20
N SER A 3 15.38 -8.66 -31.09
CA SER A 3 15.48 -9.58 -29.96
C SER A 3 14.18 -9.73 -29.16
N THR A 4 13.88 -10.95 -28.85
CA THR A 4 12.93 -11.63 -27.97
C THR A 4 12.78 -11.11 -26.52
N TRP A 5 12.84 -9.80 -26.28
CA TRP A 5 12.65 -9.21 -24.94
C TRP A 5 11.16 -8.98 -24.58
N SER A 6 10.25 -9.16 -25.53
CA SER A 6 8.82 -8.91 -25.36
C SER A 6 8.09 -9.98 -24.53
N GLY A 7 8.63 -11.19 -24.39
CA GLY A 7 7.95 -12.32 -23.75
C GLY A 7 8.00 -12.33 -22.22
N MET A 8 9.11 -11.92 -21.60
CA MET A 8 9.25 -11.98 -20.13
C MET A 8 8.55 -10.84 -19.37
N MET A 9 8.37 -9.69 -20.03
CA MET A 9 7.69 -8.53 -19.45
C MET A 9 6.17 -8.70 -19.28
N THR A 10 5.57 -9.75 -19.87
CA THR A 10 4.12 -9.97 -19.86
C THR A 10 3.65 -10.98 -18.81
N GLU A 11 4.52 -11.82 -18.27
CA GLU A 11 4.07 -12.92 -17.39
C GLU A 11 3.74 -12.50 -15.95
N VAL A 12 4.50 -11.60 -15.35
CA VAL A 12 4.30 -11.24 -13.94
C VAL A 12 3.06 -10.37 -13.73
N PRO A 13 2.83 -9.30 -14.52
CA PRO A 13 1.56 -8.60 -14.52
C PRO A 13 0.37 -9.52 -14.80
N ALA A 14 0.53 -10.52 -15.68
CA ALA A 14 -0.52 -11.49 -16.00
C ALA A 14 -0.94 -12.33 -14.78
N ARG A 15 0.00 -12.74 -13.93
CA ARG A 15 -0.29 -13.50 -12.70
C ARG A 15 -1.06 -12.65 -11.69
N ILE A 16 -0.68 -11.38 -11.50
CA ILE A 16 -1.39 -10.46 -10.63
C ILE A 16 -2.81 -10.20 -11.17
N VAL A 17 -2.96 -10.00 -12.48
CA VAL A 17 -4.27 -9.84 -13.14
C VAL A 17 -5.16 -11.06 -12.93
N ALA A 18 -4.60 -12.28 -12.92
CA ALA A 18 -5.36 -13.51 -12.76
C ALA A 18 -6.06 -13.63 -11.39
N ILE A 19 -5.62 -12.87 -10.37
CA ILE A 19 -6.24 -12.84 -9.03
C ILE A 19 -7.62 -12.17 -9.06
N GLY A 20 -7.87 -11.28 -10.02
CA GLY A 20 -9.17 -10.63 -10.18
C GLY A 20 -10.31 -11.64 -10.27
N ARG A 21 -11.27 -11.56 -9.35
CA ARG A 21 -12.38 -12.54 -9.20
C ARG A 21 -13.31 -12.53 -10.41
N THR A 22 -13.53 -11.38 -11.00
CA THR A 22 -14.43 -11.19 -12.14
C THR A 22 -13.66 -10.76 -13.40
N ALA A 23 -14.31 -10.85 -14.55
CA ALA A 23 -13.74 -10.30 -15.79
C ALA A 23 -13.53 -8.78 -15.69
N SER A 24 -14.42 -8.07 -14.98
CA SER A 24 -14.31 -6.65 -14.71
C SER A 24 -13.09 -6.34 -13.83
N ASP A 25 -12.88 -7.08 -12.74
CA ASP A 25 -11.70 -6.91 -11.88
C ASP A 25 -10.40 -7.12 -12.66
N ARG A 26 -10.35 -8.16 -13.49
CA ARG A 26 -9.19 -8.43 -14.33
C ARG A 26 -8.92 -7.32 -15.35
N ALA A 27 -9.97 -6.72 -15.91
CA ALA A 27 -9.83 -5.58 -16.82
C ALA A 27 -9.33 -4.33 -16.10
N LEU A 28 -9.85 -4.05 -14.90
CA LEU A 28 -9.38 -2.96 -14.03
C LEU A 28 -7.91 -3.14 -13.65
N LEU A 29 -7.52 -4.33 -13.20
CA LEU A 29 -6.13 -4.63 -12.83
C LEU A 29 -5.18 -4.47 -14.01
N ARG A 30 -5.56 -4.98 -15.18
CA ARG A 30 -4.70 -4.86 -16.38
C ARG A 30 -4.43 -3.39 -16.70
N ARG A 31 -5.46 -2.54 -16.62
CA ARG A 31 -5.30 -1.10 -16.82
C ARG A 31 -4.43 -0.48 -15.72
N ALA A 32 -4.77 -0.71 -14.44
CA ALA A 32 -4.05 -0.13 -13.31
C ALA A 32 -2.56 -0.52 -13.30
N LEU A 33 -2.24 -1.78 -13.52
CA LEU A 33 -0.85 -2.26 -13.60
C LEU A 33 -0.11 -1.69 -14.82
N GLY A 34 -0.81 -1.47 -15.94
CA GLY A 34 -0.25 -0.80 -17.11
C GLY A 34 0.14 0.65 -16.81
N GLU A 35 -0.72 1.40 -16.11
CA GLU A 35 -0.42 2.77 -15.68
C GLU A 35 0.73 2.82 -14.66
N LEU A 36 0.74 1.88 -13.69
CA LEU A 36 1.86 1.76 -12.75
C LEU A 36 3.18 1.43 -13.45
N ASP A 37 3.14 0.60 -14.49
CA ASP A 37 4.33 0.30 -15.27
C ASP A 37 4.82 1.53 -16.05
N ALA A 38 3.91 2.23 -16.71
CA ALA A 38 4.23 3.43 -17.49
C ALA A 38 4.84 4.57 -16.62
N ARG A 39 4.29 4.78 -15.42
CA ARG A 39 4.72 5.88 -14.54
C ARG A 39 5.85 5.52 -13.60
N HIS A 40 5.88 4.30 -13.10
CA HIS A 40 6.76 3.88 -12.01
C HIS A 40 7.67 2.70 -12.36
N ARG A 41 7.62 2.21 -13.62
CA ARG A 41 8.46 1.12 -14.13
C ARG A 41 8.28 -0.19 -13.32
N LEU A 42 7.04 -0.50 -12.95
CA LEU A 42 6.70 -1.62 -12.07
C LEU A 42 7.30 -2.95 -12.56
N SER A 43 7.15 -3.27 -13.85
CA SER A 43 7.65 -4.53 -14.43
C SER A 43 9.17 -4.65 -14.30
N SER A 44 9.90 -3.56 -14.55
CA SER A 44 11.37 -3.55 -14.39
C SER A 44 11.79 -3.74 -12.93
N LYS A 45 11.06 -3.15 -11.99
CA LYS A 45 11.32 -3.30 -10.55
C LYS A 45 11.01 -4.71 -10.07
N ILE A 46 9.91 -5.30 -10.52
CA ILE A 46 9.59 -6.70 -10.23
C ILE A 46 10.65 -7.65 -10.81
N ALA A 47 11.16 -7.38 -12.01
CA ALA A 47 12.23 -8.19 -12.59
C ALA A 47 13.52 -8.12 -11.77
N ALA A 48 13.83 -6.97 -11.19
CA ALA A 48 14.99 -6.77 -10.32
C ALA A 48 14.76 -7.33 -8.90
N GLU A 49 13.53 -7.24 -8.39
CA GLU A 49 13.14 -7.62 -7.03
C GLU A 49 11.85 -8.46 -7.06
N PRO A 50 11.94 -9.79 -7.28
CA PRO A 50 10.77 -10.65 -7.47
C PRO A 50 9.77 -10.65 -6.30
N ASN A 51 10.22 -10.34 -5.08
CA ASN A 51 9.35 -10.23 -3.91
C ASN A 51 8.29 -9.12 -4.06
N LEU A 52 8.58 -8.08 -4.84
CA LEU A 52 7.59 -7.03 -5.14
C LEU A 52 6.34 -7.58 -5.85
N ALA A 53 6.47 -8.63 -6.68
CA ALA A 53 5.31 -9.29 -7.26
C ALA A 53 4.40 -9.93 -6.20
N SER A 54 4.99 -10.53 -5.17
CA SER A 54 4.24 -11.11 -4.05
C SER A 54 3.52 -10.03 -3.25
N ILE A 55 4.18 -8.89 -3.02
CA ILE A 55 3.59 -7.73 -2.34
C ILE A 55 2.39 -7.19 -3.13
N MET A 56 2.54 -6.98 -4.43
CA MET A 56 1.45 -6.53 -5.29
C MET A 56 0.28 -7.52 -5.32
N THR A 57 0.58 -8.82 -5.36
CA THR A 57 -0.42 -9.89 -5.27
C THR A 57 -1.19 -9.81 -3.95
N GLU A 58 -0.49 -9.65 -2.85
CA GLU A 58 -1.05 -9.50 -1.50
C GLU A 58 -1.98 -8.28 -1.43
N PHE A 59 -1.57 -7.13 -1.96
CA PHE A 59 -2.38 -5.92 -1.99
C PHE A 59 -3.69 -6.12 -2.74
N VAL A 60 -3.63 -6.69 -3.95
CA VAL A 60 -4.83 -6.98 -4.75
C VAL A 60 -5.77 -7.94 -4.02
N THR A 61 -5.23 -9.00 -3.42
CA THR A 61 -6.01 -9.99 -2.68
C THR A 61 -6.75 -9.33 -1.52
N ARG A 62 -6.05 -8.57 -0.69
CA ARG A 62 -6.61 -7.88 0.49
C ARG A 62 -7.66 -6.85 0.12
N LEU A 63 -7.40 -6.05 -0.92
CA LEU A 63 -8.39 -5.11 -1.43
C LEU A 63 -9.65 -5.84 -1.91
N THR A 64 -9.48 -6.96 -2.63
CA THR A 64 -10.62 -7.75 -3.11
C THR A 64 -11.39 -8.40 -1.97
N ASP A 65 -10.70 -8.88 -0.92
CA ASP A 65 -11.33 -9.45 0.27
C ASP A 65 -12.09 -8.39 1.07
N ALA A 66 -11.50 -7.22 1.25
CA ALA A 66 -12.09 -6.12 2.02
C ALA A 66 -13.34 -5.53 1.36
N PHE A 67 -13.32 -5.35 0.04
CA PHE A 67 -14.39 -4.67 -0.70
C PHE A 67 -15.28 -5.62 -1.51
N GLY A 68 -14.98 -6.92 -1.56
CA GLY A 68 -15.71 -7.90 -2.35
C GLY A 68 -15.36 -7.88 -3.84
N SER A 69 -15.05 -6.71 -4.40
CA SER A 69 -14.58 -6.52 -5.78
C SER A 69 -13.70 -5.29 -5.88
N LEU A 70 -12.85 -5.23 -6.90
CA LEU A 70 -11.99 -4.07 -7.15
C LEU A 70 -12.78 -2.85 -7.67
N SER A 71 -13.91 -3.08 -8.31
CA SER A 71 -14.79 -1.99 -8.76
C SER A 71 -15.45 -1.24 -7.61
N ALA A 72 -15.66 -1.89 -6.46
CA ALA A 72 -16.22 -1.28 -5.26
C ALA A 72 -15.27 -0.30 -4.56
N ILE A 73 -13.98 -0.32 -4.89
CA ILE A 73 -12.95 0.56 -4.35
C ILE A 73 -13.08 2.00 -4.89
N ARG A 74 -13.67 2.17 -6.06
CA ARG A 74 -13.81 3.47 -6.70
C ARG A 74 -14.52 4.47 -5.80
N GLY A 75 -13.89 5.64 -5.61
CA GLY A 75 -14.41 6.73 -4.78
C GLY A 75 -14.28 6.52 -3.28
N GLN A 76 -13.72 5.38 -2.83
CA GLN A 76 -13.49 5.13 -1.41
C GLN A 76 -12.32 5.95 -0.88
N ALA A 77 -12.46 6.50 0.33
CA ALA A 77 -11.39 7.15 1.06
C ALA A 77 -10.59 6.07 1.83
N VAL A 78 -9.33 5.90 1.51
CA VAL A 78 -8.47 4.85 2.09
C VAL A 78 -7.25 5.47 2.74
N LEU A 79 -7.07 5.26 4.05
CA LEU A 79 -5.83 5.61 4.74
C LEU A 79 -4.83 4.46 4.63
N ASP A 80 -3.61 4.74 4.20
CA ASP A 80 -2.52 3.78 4.17
C ASP A 80 -1.43 4.20 5.17
N ILE A 81 -1.36 3.50 6.29
CA ILE A 81 -0.43 3.78 7.39
C ILE A 81 0.88 3.06 7.15
N ALA A 82 1.99 3.80 7.14
CA ALA A 82 3.32 3.34 6.70
C ALA A 82 3.30 2.91 5.22
N CYS A 83 2.76 3.80 4.40
CA CYS A 83 2.52 3.54 2.97
C CYS A 83 3.80 3.41 2.14
N GLY A 84 4.96 3.71 2.71
CA GLY A 84 6.23 3.79 2.00
C GLY A 84 6.60 5.22 1.57
N SER A 85 7.60 5.35 0.71
CA SER A 85 8.11 6.63 0.24
C SER A 85 8.04 6.75 -1.29
N SER A 86 8.33 7.93 -1.82
CA SER A 86 8.45 8.15 -3.27
C SER A 86 9.71 7.52 -3.86
N SER A 87 10.68 7.15 -3.03
CA SER A 87 11.96 6.56 -3.44
C SER A 87 12.16 5.15 -2.90
N SER A 88 12.98 4.37 -3.59
CA SER A 88 13.38 3.01 -3.18
C SER A 88 14.34 2.98 -1.98
N ARG A 89 14.57 4.10 -1.29
CA ARG A 89 15.55 4.18 -0.19
C ARG A 89 14.87 4.36 1.16
N SER A 90 15.16 3.46 2.10
CA SER A 90 14.73 3.61 3.49
C SER A 90 15.28 4.90 4.11
N PRO A 91 14.44 5.78 4.66
CA PRO A 91 14.89 7.00 5.34
C PRO A 91 15.57 6.69 6.70
N VAL A 92 15.35 5.50 7.25
CA VAL A 92 15.87 5.09 8.57
C VAL A 92 17.20 4.33 8.45
N THR A 93 17.23 3.30 7.60
CA THR A 93 18.39 2.40 7.48
C THR A 93 19.27 2.70 6.28
N GLY A 94 18.79 3.50 5.33
CA GLY A 94 19.47 3.75 4.06
C GLY A 94 19.41 2.56 3.08
N ARG A 95 18.78 1.45 3.46
CA ARG A 95 18.61 0.27 2.59
C ARG A 95 17.87 0.65 1.33
N GLN A 96 18.31 0.09 0.19
CA GLN A 96 17.73 0.33 -1.12
C GLN A 96 16.89 -0.88 -1.55
N THR A 97 15.60 -0.68 -1.76
CA THR A 97 14.69 -1.67 -2.35
C THR A 97 13.39 -1.01 -2.81
N SER A 98 12.87 -1.43 -3.95
CA SER A 98 11.59 -0.94 -4.48
C SER A 98 10.39 -1.28 -3.59
N GLU A 99 10.55 -2.20 -2.64
CA GLU A 99 9.52 -2.55 -1.65
C GLU A 99 9.14 -1.38 -0.73
N PHE A 100 10.02 -0.37 -0.58
CA PHE A 100 9.76 0.82 0.24
C PHE A 100 8.90 1.86 -0.47
N GLU A 101 8.59 1.66 -1.75
CA GLU A 101 7.77 2.62 -2.46
C GLU A 101 6.28 2.45 -2.15
N SER A 102 5.52 3.53 -2.30
CA SER A 102 4.11 3.63 -1.92
C SER A 102 3.15 2.89 -2.88
N TRP A 103 3.41 1.61 -3.12
CA TRP A 103 2.70 0.80 -4.12
C TRP A 103 1.21 0.64 -3.86
N MET A 104 0.79 0.53 -2.59
CA MET A 104 -0.63 0.44 -2.25
C MET A 104 -1.36 1.73 -2.63
N CYS A 105 -0.86 2.89 -2.22
CA CYS A 105 -1.46 4.17 -2.56
C CYS A 105 -1.50 4.39 -4.08
N ARG A 106 -0.40 4.08 -4.79
CA ARG A 106 -0.34 4.18 -6.25
C ARG A 106 -1.37 3.28 -6.92
N LEU A 107 -1.52 2.03 -6.46
CA LEU A 107 -2.54 1.10 -6.97
C LEU A 107 -3.95 1.62 -6.70
N LEU A 108 -4.22 2.13 -5.51
CA LEU A 108 -5.52 2.71 -5.14
C LEU A 108 -5.91 3.89 -6.04
N VAL A 109 -4.96 4.78 -6.38
CA VAL A 109 -5.18 5.86 -7.36
C VAL A 109 -5.65 5.30 -8.70
N GLU A 110 -4.96 4.29 -9.22
CA GLU A 110 -5.28 3.69 -10.52
C GLU A 110 -6.61 2.90 -10.51
N LEU A 111 -7.05 2.44 -9.35
CA LEU A 111 -8.37 1.84 -9.14
C LEU A 111 -9.48 2.91 -8.95
N GLY A 112 -9.11 4.19 -8.84
CA GLY A 112 -10.03 5.32 -8.70
C GLY A 112 -10.50 5.58 -7.27
N ALA A 113 -9.76 5.14 -6.27
CA ALA A 113 -9.93 5.51 -4.87
C ALA A 113 -9.29 6.86 -4.55
N HIS A 114 -9.51 7.34 -3.33
CA HIS A 114 -8.91 8.54 -2.76
C HIS A 114 -7.97 8.13 -1.59
N PRO A 115 -6.75 7.66 -1.88
CA PRO A 115 -5.83 7.29 -0.82
C PRO A 115 -5.23 8.51 -0.13
N VAL A 116 -5.01 8.38 1.18
CA VAL A 116 -4.18 9.26 2.00
C VAL A 116 -3.02 8.42 2.54
N GLY A 117 -1.81 8.77 2.18
CA GLY A 117 -0.60 8.06 2.60
C GLY A 117 0.09 8.70 3.81
N ILE A 118 0.48 7.90 4.79
CA ILE A 118 1.24 8.33 5.97
C ILE A 118 2.54 7.54 6.05
N ASP A 119 3.67 8.23 6.05
CA ASP A 119 4.99 7.59 6.23
C ASP A 119 5.99 8.57 6.84
N ILE A 120 7.08 8.04 7.40
CA ILE A 120 8.23 8.84 7.85
C ILE A 120 9.11 9.26 6.66
N GLY A 121 9.00 8.54 5.54
CA GLY A 121 9.72 8.81 4.30
C GLY A 121 9.22 10.04 3.56
N ASP A 122 9.97 10.42 2.55
CA ASP A 122 9.57 11.49 1.64
C ASP A 122 8.58 10.95 0.60
N LEU A 123 7.46 11.64 0.45
CA LEU A 123 6.37 11.31 -0.48
C LEU A 123 6.20 12.40 -1.56
N ALA A 124 7.15 13.33 -1.65
CA ALA A 124 7.10 14.40 -2.65
C ALA A 124 7.00 13.85 -4.08
N GLY A 125 6.08 14.41 -4.87
CA GLY A 125 5.83 14.00 -6.25
C GLY A 125 4.81 12.87 -6.42
N GLU A 126 4.30 12.26 -5.34
CA GLU A 126 3.20 11.31 -5.42
C GLU A 126 1.87 11.99 -5.79
N ALA A 127 1.02 11.27 -6.54
CA ALA A 127 -0.23 11.80 -7.09
C ALA A 127 -1.44 11.68 -6.13
N PHE A 128 -1.20 11.38 -4.86
CA PHE A 128 -2.23 11.22 -3.83
C PHE A 128 -1.94 12.15 -2.65
N GLU A 129 -2.95 12.39 -1.81
CA GLU A 129 -2.77 13.12 -0.57
C GLU A 129 -1.83 12.34 0.36
N HIS A 130 -0.82 13.03 0.90
CA HIS A 130 0.16 12.38 1.73
C HIS A 130 0.71 13.30 2.82
N HIS A 131 1.14 12.69 3.93
CA HIS A 131 1.73 13.39 5.06
C HIS A 131 2.97 12.66 5.54
N ARG A 132 4.06 13.40 5.70
CA ARG A 132 5.27 12.88 6.32
C ARG A 132 5.12 12.94 7.84
N VAL A 133 4.99 11.77 8.47
CA VAL A 133 4.65 11.65 9.90
C VAL A 133 5.51 10.59 10.57
N ASP A 134 6.10 10.93 11.70
CA ASP A 134 6.70 9.95 12.61
C ASP A 134 5.63 9.40 13.56
N LEU A 135 5.22 8.16 13.37
CA LEU A 135 4.22 7.47 14.19
C LEU A 135 4.69 7.24 15.64
N GLY A 136 5.96 7.43 15.95
CA GLY A 136 6.50 7.41 17.30
C GLY A 136 6.10 8.63 18.15
N VAL A 137 5.70 9.71 17.52
CA VAL A 137 5.25 10.94 18.19
C VAL A 137 3.83 10.77 18.69
N PRO A 138 3.55 11.05 19.99
CA PRO A 138 2.19 11.03 20.51
C PRO A 138 1.27 11.98 19.73
N GLY A 139 0.06 11.53 19.39
CA GLY A 139 -0.89 12.34 18.64
C GLY A 139 -0.55 12.51 17.15
N ALA A 140 0.38 11.73 16.62
CA ALA A 140 0.87 11.83 15.25
C ALA A 140 -0.23 11.83 14.17
N LEU A 141 -1.40 11.24 14.44
CA LEU A 141 -2.55 11.17 13.53
C LEU A 141 -3.73 12.07 13.96
N ASP A 142 -3.58 12.91 14.98
CA ASP A 142 -4.70 13.71 15.53
C ASP A 142 -5.20 14.79 14.56
N PHE A 143 -4.41 15.16 13.57
CA PHE A 143 -4.80 16.11 12.52
C PHE A 143 -5.83 15.54 11.53
N LEU A 144 -5.96 14.19 11.45
CA LEU A 144 -6.94 13.54 10.60
C LEU A 144 -8.33 13.55 11.29
N ALA A 145 -9.38 13.86 10.53
CA ALA A 145 -10.74 13.93 11.05
C ALA A 145 -11.28 12.52 11.40
N SER A 146 -12.06 12.45 12.51
CA SER A 146 -12.71 11.20 12.92
C SER A 146 -13.73 10.74 11.88
N GLY A 147 -13.80 9.42 11.63
CA GLY A 147 -14.78 8.82 10.72
C GLY A 147 -14.61 9.26 9.26
N SER A 148 -13.39 9.59 8.83
CA SER A 148 -13.13 10.09 7.47
C SER A 148 -12.78 9.02 6.45
N PHE A 149 -12.47 7.79 6.87
CA PHE A 149 -12.02 6.75 5.96
C PHE A 149 -12.99 5.56 5.85
N ASP A 150 -13.20 5.08 4.64
CA ASP A 150 -13.96 3.87 4.34
C ASP A 150 -13.14 2.61 4.61
N ALA A 151 -11.82 2.71 4.46
CA ALA A 151 -10.88 1.65 4.84
C ALA A 151 -9.59 2.23 5.38
N ILE A 152 -8.93 1.47 6.25
CA ILE A 152 -7.58 1.76 6.73
C ILE A 152 -6.73 0.53 6.45
N HIS A 153 -5.64 0.73 5.74
CA HIS A 153 -4.63 -0.28 5.47
C HIS A 153 -3.40 -0.04 6.35
N GLU A 154 -2.91 -1.09 6.97
CA GLU A 154 -1.63 -1.11 7.68
C GLU A 154 -0.92 -2.41 7.31
N SER A 155 0.24 -2.30 6.68
CA SER A 155 0.99 -3.46 6.23
C SER A 155 2.43 -3.41 6.69
N ARG A 156 2.87 -4.53 7.30
CA ARG A 156 4.28 -4.78 7.64
C ARG A 156 4.94 -3.74 8.55
N LEU A 157 4.17 -2.79 9.13
CA LEU A 157 4.70 -1.71 9.94
C LEU A 157 5.49 -2.25 11.13
N PHE A 158 4.83 -2.98 12.03
CA PHE A 158 5.44 -3.41 13.30
C PHE A 158 6.46 -4.54 13.14
N GLY A 159 6.41 -5.27 12.04
CA GLY A 159 7.38 -6.30 11.68
C GLY A 159 8.62 -5.78 10.96
N SER A 160 8.60 -4.52 10.47
CA SER A 160 9.69 -4.01 9.66
C SER A 160 10.98 -3.79 10.47
N PRO A 161 12.15 -4.09 9.90
CA PRO A 161 13.43 -3.74 10.51
C PRO A 161 13.57 -2.23 10.72
N GLU A 162 13.04 -1.42 9.81
CA GLU A 162 13.05 0.04 9.85
C GLU A 162 12.29 0.58 11.06
N PHE A 163 11.08 0.08 11.28
CA PHE A 163 10.26 0.49 12.43
C PHE A 163 10.93 0.10 13.76
N ARG A 164 11.49 -1.12 13.82
CA ARG A 164 12.23 -1.57 15.00
C ARG A 164 13.50 -0.76 15.25
N ALA A 165 14.22 -0.38 14.19
CA ALA A 165 15.41 0.46 14.30
C ALA A 165 15.06 1.88 14.79
N ALA A 166 13.93 2.43 14.34
CA ALA A 166 13.49 3.77 14.74
C ALA A 166 12.91 3.82 16.16
N HIS A 167 12.14 2.79 16.57
CA HIS A 167 11.26 2.89 17.74
C HIS A 167 11.53 1.83 18.83
N GLY A 168 12.22 0.72 18.52
CA GLY A 168 12.71 -0.26 19.50
C GLY A 168 11.67 -0.65 20.57
N SER A 169 11.97 -0.33 21.84
CA SER A 169 11.12 -0.64 22.98
C SER A 169 9.78 0.10 23.01
N ALA A 170 9.60 1.16 22.21
CA ALA A 170 8.34 1.91 22.13
C ALA A 170 7.29 1.22 21.24
N THR A 171 7.64 0.15 20.52
CA THR A 171 6.79 -0.53 19.53
C THR A 171 5.38 -0.84 20.05
N GLU A 172 5.24 -1.44 21.24
CA GLU A 172 3.94 -1.82 21.78
C GLU A 172 3.08 -0.62 22.21
N ARG A 173 3.71 0.45 22.69
CA ARG A 173 2.99 1.71 22.97
C ARG A 173 2.45 2.30 21.68
N ILE A 174 3.27 2.37 20.63
CA ILE A 174 2.87 2.91 19.33
C ILE A 174 1.78 2.06 18.70
N ARG A 175 1.88 0.73 18.77
CA ARG A 175 0.85 -0.18 18.26
C ARG A 175 -0.50 0.08 18.91
N ARG A 176 -0.55 0.19 20.23
CA ARG A 176 -1.80 0.52 20.94
C ARG A 176 -2.39 1.86 20.51
N GLU A 177 -1.54 2.86 20.33
CA GLU A 177 -1.98 4.18 19.87
C GLU A 177 -2.55 4.12 18.46
N ILE A 178 -1.86 3.46 17.51
CA ILE A 178 -2.34 3.30 16.13
C ILE A 178 -3.68 2.57 16.14
N ARG A 179 -3.85 1.47 16.89
CA ARG A 179 -5.14 0.75 17.00
C ARG A 179 -6.26 1.63 17.56
N ARG A 180 -5.94 2.56 18.48
CA ARG A 180 -6.90 3.57 18.98
C ARG A 180 -7.29 4.54 17.87
N GLN A 181 -6.32 5.03 17.12
CA GLN A 181 -6.53 5.97 16.01
C GLN A 181 -7.29 5.33 14.85
N GLU A 182 -7.01 4.10 14.48
CA GLU A 182 -7.76 3.36 13.46
C GLU A 182 -9.26 3.34 13.78
N ARG A 183 -9.64 3.00 15.01
CA ARG A 183 -11.05 3.03 15.43
C ARG A 183 -11.68 4.42 15.40
N ARG A 184 -10.89 5.47 15.65
CA ARG A 184 -11.37 6.86 15.58
C ARG A 184 -11.56 7.32 14.13
N LEU A 185 -10.63 6.96 13.26
CA LEU A 185 -10.55 7.44 11.89
C LEU A 185 -11.49 6.71 10.95
N LEU A 186 -11.80 5.45 11.25
CA LEU A 186 -12.67 4.61 10.43
C LEU A 186 -14.13 5.03 10.55
N ARG A 187 -14.84 5.09 9.43
CA ARG A 187 -16.29 5.31 9.38
C ARG A 187 -17.03 4.12 10.00
N PRO A 188 -18.26 4.33 10.50
CA PRO A 188 -19.13 3.22 10.84
C PRO A 188 -19.32 2.30 9.61
N GLY A 189 -19.03 1.01 9.78
CA GLY A 189 -19.07 0.02 8.70
C GLY A 189 -17.84 0.00 7.78
N GLY A 190 -16.84 0.83 8.05
CA GLY A 190 -15.56 0.79 7.33
C GLY A 190 -14.72 -0.44 7.66
N VAL A 191 -13.66 -0.68 6.89
CA VAL A 191 -12.89 -1.93 6.91
C VAL A 191 -11.43 -1.66 7.34
N LEU A 192 -10.92 -2.50 8.25
CA LEU A 192 -9.49 -2.57 8.58
C LEU A 192 -8.81 -3.66 7.74
N ILE A 193 -7.70 -3.31 7.09
CA ILE A 193 -6.92 -4.20 6.22
C ILE A 193 -5.52 -4.33 6.84
N HIS A 194 -5.27 -5.44 7.52
CA HIS A 194 -3.99 -5.69 8.16
C HIS A 194 -3.18 -6.79 7.47
N SER A 195 -1.84 -6.67 7.49
CA SER A 195 -0.95 -7.67 6.92
C SER A 195 -0.64 -8.84 7.85
N ASP A 196 -0.88 -8.70 9.13
CA ASP A 196 -0.36 -9.62 10.15
C ASP A 196 -1.22 -10.87 10.38
N GLY A 197 -2.00 -11.31 9.41
CA GLY A 197 -2.60 -12.66 9.36
C GLY A 197 -3.49 -13.08 10.53
N GLN A 198 -3.84 -12.19 11.43
CA GLN A 198 -4.76 -12.47 12.54
C GLN A 198 -6.15 -11.93 12.20
N PRO A 199 -7.18 -12.77 12.12
CA PRO A 199 -8.54 -12.29 12.07
C PRO A 199 -8.84 -11.61 13.41
N HIS A 200 -9.00 -10.29 13.37
CA HIS A 200 -9.50 -9.55 14.52
C HIS A 200 -11.03 -9.64 14.49
N GLY A 201 -11.57 -10.55 15.29
CA GLY A 201 -12.98 -10.57 15.67
C GLY A 201 -13.33 -9.45 16.63
#